data_372db2a01e6bbc73c5f79c652e0d08d9
#
_entry.id   372db2a01e6bbc73c5f79c652e0d08d9
#
_cell.length_a   1.000
_cell.length_b   1.000
_cell.length_c   1.000
_cell.angle_alpha   90.00
_cell.angle_beta   90.00
_cell.angle_gamma   90.00
#
_symmetry.space_group_name_H-M   'P 1'
#
loop_
_entity.id
_entity.type
_entity.pdbx_description
1 polymer ?
#
loop_
_entity_poly.entity_id
_entity_poly.type
_entity_poly.pdbx_seq_one_letter_code
_entity_poly.pdbx_strand_id
1 'polypeptide(L)'
;QLRGELRIDRLALFCRRMLAITGEEKYAETMECALMNTVTAGIALDGKSFFYVNPLEVWPDNCMDHTSMAHVKPVRQKWFGCACCPPNIARTLASLGEYVYAAEENDLWVNLFVGGEAEVSFGEIPVKAKVETRFPFEGKVKLTLTADKEVNGTIRLRIPSYADEISLSCDGKAVTAEAGSYAKIPFEGTKTEILLSFEMPPHFVYANPKVRADAGKVAVKRGPLVYCMEQTDNGENLSNLFVDTTVEPVVTYESGLLGGTDVIRLSGKRMDAEAWNSDVLYAEKRVPLKETDLTLVPYCYWGNRKTGEMQTWMKFLQ
;
A
#
# COMPACT_ATOMS: atom_id res chain seq x y z
N GLN A 1 9.83 7.08 12.21
CA GLN A 1 9.66 8.48 11.77
C GLN A 1 8.17 8.75 11.59
N LEU A 2 7.67 9.75 12.32
CA LEU A 2 6.29 10.21 12.20
C LEU A 2 6.13 10.93 10.87
N ARG A 3 5.25 10.45 10.01
CA ARG A 3 4.88 11.12 8.77
C ARG A 3 3.43 11.57 8.88
N GLY A 4 3.19 12.88 8.95
CA GLY A 4 1.84 13.43 8.89
C GLY A 4 1.25 13.26 7.49
N GLU A 5 -0.07 13.06 7.39
CA GLU A 5 -0.81 12.88 6.13
C GLU A 5 -0.50 13.97 5.10
N LEU A 6 -0.47 15.23 5.52
CA LEU A 6 -0.11 16.38 4.67
C LEU A 6 1.22 16.23 3.91
N ARG A 7 2.20 15.49 4.44
CA ARG A 7 3.49 15.29 3.75
C ARG A 7 3.38 14.24 2.66
N ILE A 8 2.50 13.27 2.83
CA ILE A 8 2.37 12.14 1.90
C ILE A 8 1.42 12.48 0.76
N ASP A 9 0.35 13.21 1.02
CA ASP A 9 -0.47 13.81 -0.05
C ASP A 9 0.39 14.70 -0.97
N ARG A 10 1.31 15.49 -0.39
CA ARG A 10 2.26 16.28 -1.16
C ARG A 10 3.22 15.43 -1.98
N LEU A 11 3.64 14.26 -1.46
CA LEU A 11 4.47 13.32 -2.22
C LEU A 11 3.69 12.76 -3.42
N ALA A 12 2.45 12.34 -3.23
CA ALA A 12 1.60 11.87 -4.33
C ALA A 12 1.39 12.96 -5.39
N LEU A 13 1.09 14.20 -4.97
CA LEU A 13 0.98 15.36 -5.86
C LEU A 13 2.29 15.68 -6.60
N PHE A 14 3.42 15.62 -5.91
CA PHE A 14 4.74 15.80 -6.51
C PHE A 14 5.02 14.72 -7.56
N CYS A 15 4.79 13.45 -7.20
CA CYS A 15 5.01 12.33 -8.10
C CYS A 15 4.12 12.40 -9.34
N ARG A 16 2.83 12.80 -9.20
CA ARG A 16 1.96 13.05 -10.35
C ARG A 16 2.54 14.08 -11.32
N ARG A 17 3.07 15.19 -10.81
CA ARG A 17 3.69 16.22 -11.64
C ARG A 17 4.99 15.74 -12.29
N MET A 18 5.82 15.03 -11.55
CA MET A 18 7.04 14.45 -12.10
C MET A 18 6.74 13.41 -13.16
N LEU A 19 5.72 12.57 -12.95
CA LEU A 19 5.25 11.62 -13.96
C LEU A 19 4.83 12.33 -15.25
N ALA A 20 4.04 13.41 -15.15
CA ALA A 20 3.62 14.20 -16.31
C ALA A 20 4.79 14.86 -17.06
N ILE A 21 5.91 15.17 -16.38
CA ILE A 21 7.10 15.77 -16.99
C ILE A 21 8.01 14.73 -17.61
N THR A 22 8.20 13.58 -16.95
CA THR A 22 9.25 12.61 -17.29
C THR A 22 8.73 11.34 -17.97
N GLY A 23 7.46 10.97 -17.74
CA GLY A 23 6.89 9.69 -18.16
C GLY A 23 7.51 8.47 -17.43
N GLU A 24 8.31 8.69 -16.38
CA GLU A 24 9.02 7.59 -15.70
C GLU A 24 8.10 6.86 -14.69
N GLU A 25 7.99 5.56 -14.85
CA GLU A 25 7.10 4.66 -14.07
C GLU A 25 7.34 4.77 -12.54
N LYS A 26 8.56 4.96 -12.09
CA LYS A 26 8.92 5.09 -10.67
C LYS A 26 8.10 6.13 -9.91
N TYR A 27 7.65 7.19 -10.59
CA TYR A 27 6.78 8.20 -9.98
C TYR A 27 5.34 7.71 -9.83
N ALA A 28 4.84 6.91 -10.78
CA ALA A 28 3.55 6.26 -10.66
C ALA A 28 3.55 5.25 -9.51
N GLU A 29 4.59 4.44 -9.37
CA GLU A 29 4.73 3.48 -8.27
C GLU A 29 4.82 4.17 -6.89
N THR A 30 5.61 5.25 -6.79
CA THR A 30 5.71 6.03 -5.54
C THR A 30 4.37 6.67 -5.18
N MET A 31 3.65 7.18 -6.17
CA MET A 31 2.32 7.77 -6.02
C MET A 31 1.30 6.71 -5.56
N GLU A 32 1.29 5.54 -6.18
CA GLU A 32 0.43 4.41 -5.82
C GLU A 32 0.69 3.95 -4.38
N CYS A 33 1.96 3.75 -4.02
CA CYS A 33 2.35 3.37 -2.67
C CYS A 33 1.89 4.40 -1.62
N ALA A 34 2.01 5.69 -1.91
CA ALA A 34 1.54 6.75 -1.03
C ALA A 34 0.01 6.73 -0.87
N LEU A 35 -0.73 6.60 -1.98
CA LEU A 35 -2.19 6.56 -2.00
C LEU A 35 -2.73 5.33 -1.27
N MET A 36 -2.23 4.13 -1.61
CA MET A 36 -2.77 2.87 -1.12
C MET A 36 -2.36 2.51 0.32
N ASN A 37 -1.39 3.19 0.89
CA ASN A 37 -1.00 2.95 2.28
C ASN A 37 -1.39 4.12 3.18
N THR A 38 -0.77 5.28 3.02
CA THR A 38 -0.89 6.34 4.01
C THR A 38 -2.14 7.19 3.83
N VAL A 39 -2.53 7.49 2.59
CA VAL A 39 -3.76 8.27 2.35
C VAL A 39 -4.98 7.47 2.77
N THR A 40 -5.07 6.20 2.39
CA THR A 40 -6.17 5.31 2.78
C THR A 40 -6.16 4.99 4.27
N ALA A 41 -4.98 4.80 4.90
CA ALA A 41 -4.88 4.63 6.35
C ALA A 41 -5.38 5.85 7.14
N GLY A 42 -5.39 7.01 6.53
CA GLY A 42 -5.89 8.23 7.15
C GLY A 42 -7.35 8.17 7.56
N ILE A 43 -8.19 7.40 6.85
CA ILE A 43 -9.64 7.31 7.09
C ILE A 43 -9.99 5.93 7.65
N ALA A 44 -10.92 5.89 8.61
CA ALA A 44 -11.51 4.63 9.05
C ALA A 44 -12.36 4.00 7.94
N LEU A 45 -12.50 2.67 7.96
CA LEU A 45 -13.33 1.93 6.99
C LEU A 45 -14.80 2.40 6.97
N ASP A 46 -15.31 2.90 8.10
CA ASP A 46 -16.65 3.44 8.18
C ASP A 46 -16.79 4.92 7.72
N GLY A 47 -15.66 5.54 7.33
CA GLY A 47 -15.60 6.92 6.85
C GLY A 47 -15.87 8.02 7.90
N LYS A 48 -15.99 7.69 9.20
CA LYS A 48 -16.47 8.60 10.25
C LYS A 48 -15.39 9.15 11.16
N SER A 49 -14.17 8.66 11.03
CA SER A 49 -13.04 9.08 11.84
C SER A 49 -11.74 9.02 11.05
N PHE A 50 -10.72 9.73 11.51
CA PHE A 50 -9.45 9.84 10.78
C PHE A 50 -8.26 9.95 11.72
N PHE A 51 -7.05 9.66 11.20
CA PHE A 51 -5.79 9.97 11.83
C PHE A 51 -5.26 11.32 11.40
N TYR A 52 -4.61 12.04 12.30
CA TYR A 52 -3.83 13.23 11.99
C TYR A 52 -2.38 12.88 11.66
N VAL A 53 -1.87 11.82 12.28
CA VAL A 53 -0.52 11.30 12.09
C VAL A 53 -0.61 9.82 11.80
N ASN A 54 0.06 9.35 10.76
CA ASN A 54 0.21 7.94 10.40
C ASN A 54 1.59 7.44 10.85
N PRO A 55 1.72 6.92 12.06
CA PRO A 55 2.97 6.37 12.58
C PRO A 55 3.25 4.99 11.96
N LEU A 56 4.50 4.58 11.95
CA LEU A 56 4.90 3.21 11.56
C LEU A 56 5.06 2.28 12.77
N GLU A 57 4.89 2.82 13.96
CA GLU A 57 4.88 2.10 15.21
C GLU A 57 3.97 2.83 16.20
N VAL A 58 3.11 2.10 16.87
CA VAL A 58 2.21 2.59 17.93
C VAL A 58 2.36 1.70 19.15
N TRP A 59 2.56 2.34 20.27
CA TRP A 59 2.47 1.75 21.60
C TRP A 59 1.52 2.63 22.41
N PRO A 60 0.29 2.18 22.72
CA PRO A 60 -0.76 3.02 23.30
C PRO A 60 -0.34 3.76 24.58
N ASP A 61 0.41 3.12 25.47
CA ASP A 61 0.88 3.73 26.71
C ASP A 61 1.83 4.92 26.48
N ASN A 62 2.53 4.95 25.34
CA ASN A 62 3.40 6.05 24.96
C ASN A 62 2.66 7.16 24.18
N CYS A 63 1.38 6.96 23.90
CA CYS A 63 0.51 7.94 23.22
C CYS A 63 -0.38 8.73 24.18
N MET A 64 -0.18 8.58 25.49
CA MET A 64 -0.91 9.29 26.52
C MET A 64 -0.43 10.75 26.68
N ASP A 65 -1.24 11.57 27.30
CA ASP A 65 -0.87 12.96 27.60
C ASP A 65 0.43 12.99 28.42
N HIS A 66 1.26 13.98 28.14
CA HIS A 66 2.60 14.16 28.75
C HIS A 66 3.68 13.14 28.37
N THR A 67 3.43 12.30 27.35
CA THR A 67 4.46 11.43 26.77
C THR A 67 5.06 12.03 25.49
N SER A 68 6.17 11.46 25.02
CA SER A 68 6.83 11.89 23.79
C SER A 68 5.98 11.71 22.54
N MET A 69 5.01 10.80 22.56
CA MET A 69 4.13 10.44 21.46
C MET A 69 2.68 10.89 21.69
N ALA A 70 2.41 11.82 22.60
CA ALA A 70 1.06 12.31 22.93
C ALA A 70 0.27 12.86 21.73
N HIS A 71 0.98 13.31 20.68
CA HIS A 71 0.37 13.77 19.43
C HIS A 71 -0.08 12.63 18.49
N VAL A 72 0.35 11.41 18.74
CA VAL A 72 -0.10 10.19 18.05
C VAL A 72 -1.32 9.65 18.81
N LYS A 73 -2.35 9.26 18.08
CA LYS A 73 -3.51 8.60 18.68
C LYS A 73 -3.53 7.13 18.21
N PRO A 74 -3.70 6.18 19.11
CA PRO A 74 -3.76 4.75 18.76
C PRO A 74 -5.07 4.36 18.07
N VAL A 75 -6.07 5.26 18.09
CA VAL A 75 -7.35 5.12 17.39
C VAL A 75 -7.67 6.39 16.61
N ARG A 76 -8.34 6.24 15.47
CA ARG A 76 -8.85 7.37 14.68
C ARG A 76 -9.83 8.19 15.49
N GLN A 77 -9.80 9.50 15.33
CA GLN A 77 -10.64 10.45 16.04
C GLN A 77 -11.69 11.02 15.10
N LYS A 78 -12.87 11.34 15.62
CA LYS A 78 -13.91 12.06 14.86
C LYS A 78 -13.49 13.50 14.54
N TRP A 79 -12.63 14.07 15.37
CA TRP A 79 -12.13 15.43 15.22
C TRP A 79 -10.79 15.62 15.93
N PHE A 80 -10.00 16.57 15.42
CA PHE A 80 -8.81 17.12 16.05
C PHE A 80 -8.96 18.65 16.16
N GLY A 81 -8.14 19.29 16.97
CA GLY A 81 -8.13 20.77 17.09
C GLY A 81 -7.72 21.51 15.82
N CYS A 82 -7.34 20.81 14.76
CA CYS A 82 -7.00 21.34 13.46
C CYS A 82 -7.63 20.47 12.35
N ALA A 83 -8.24 21.09 11.36
CA ALA A 83 -8.98 20.45 10.27
C ALA A 83 -8.18 20.38 8.96
N CYS A 84 -6.86 20.23 8.97
CA CYS A 84 -6.05 20.22 7.75
C CYS A 84 -6.04 18.85 7.02
N CYS A 85 -6.18 17.74 7.74
CA CYS A 85 -6.08 16.39 7.16
C CYS A 85 -7.35 15.98 6.39
N PRO A 86 -8.58 16.09 6.91
CA PRO A 86 -9.78 15.69 6.18
C PRO A 86 -9.96 16.38 4.83
N PRO A 87 -9.78 17.73 4.71
CA PRO A 87 -9.89 18.40 3.41
C PRO A 87 -8.84 17.96 2.39
N ASN A 88 -7.62 17.61 2.85
CA ASN A 88 -6.58 17.12 1.95
C ASN A 88 -6.92 15.72 1.41
N ILE A 89 -7.40 14.82 2.27
CA ILE A 89 -7.87 13.50 1.83
C ILE A 89 -9.05 13.66 0.87
N ALA A 90 -10.04 14.49 1.21
CA ALA A 90 -11.21 14.74 0.37
C ALA A 90 -10.80 15.31 -1.00
N ARG A 91 -9.86 16.25 -1.04
CA ARG A 91 -9.29 16.79 -2.28
C ARG A 91 -8.60 15.72 -3.11
N THR A 92 -7.77 14.87 -2.49
CA THR A 92 -7.05 13.80 -3.17
C THR A 92 -8.01 12.78 -3.77
N LEU A 93 -9.03 12.37 -3.02
CA LEU A 93 -10.07 11.45 -3.50
C LEU A 93 -10.91 12.08 -4.62
N ALA A 94 -11.31 13.35 -4.49
CA ALA A 94 -12.09 14.07 -5.49
C ALA A 94 -11.33 14.27 -6.82
N SER A 95 -10.00 14.28 -6.77
CA SER A 95 -9.13 14.40 -7.95
C SER A 95 -8.49 13.08 -8.38
N LEU A 96 -8.95 11.94 -7.86
CA LEU A 96 -8.30 10.63 -8.09
C LEU A 96 -8.21 10.28 -9.57
N GLY A 97 -9.20 10.66 -10.39
CA GLY A 97 -9.18 10.44 -11.84
C GLY A 97 -7.93 11.01 -12.52
N GLU A 98 -7.42 12.15 -12.03
CA GLU A 98 -6.20 12.78 -12.56
C GLU A 98 -4.89 12.03 -12.20
N TYR A 99 -4.96 11.09 -11.26
CA TYR A 99 -3.85 10.19 -10.90
C TYR A 99 -3.93 8.89 -11.68
N VAL A 100 -5.15 8.44 -11.99
CA VAL A 100 -5.40 7.19 -12.72
C VAL A 100 -5.06 7.33 -14.18
N TYR A 101 -5.53 8.40 -14.81
CA TYR A 101 -5.37 8.64 -16.25
C TYR A 101 -4.65 9.94 -16.52
N ALA A 102 -3.91 9.97 -17.62
CA ALA A 102 -3.43 11.17 -18.27
C ALA A 102 -3.57 11.04 -19.79
N ALA A 103 -3.90 12.13 -20.48
CA ALA A 103 -4.00 12.17 -21.94
C ALA A 103 -3.01 13.19 -22.48
N GLU A 104 -2.33 12.83 -23.56
CA GLU A 104 -1.39 13.69 -24.28
C GLU A 104 -1.58 13.44 -25.79
N GLU A 105 -2.08 14.42 -26.51
CA GLU A 105 -2.42 14.28 -27.94
C GLU A 105 -3.27 13.02 -28.19
N ASN A 106 -2.70 12.02 -28.88
CA ASN A 106 -3.36 10.74 -29.17
C ASN A 106 -2.88 9.59 -28.27
N ASP A 107 -2.23 9.90 -27.14
CA ASP A 107 -1.76 8.92 -26.15
C ASP A 107 -2.63 8.98 -24.90
N LEU A 108 -3.10 7.83 -24.44
CA LEU A 108 -3.74 7.65 -23.13
C LEU A 108 -2.80 6.90 -22.18
N TRP A 109 -2.44 7.53 -21.09
CA TRP A 109 -1.67 6.92 -20.02
C TRP A 109 -2.60 6.35 -18.96
N VAL A 110 -2.41 5.09 -18.61
CA VAL A 110 -3.10 4.39 -17.51
C VAL A 110 -2.06 4.13 -16.40
N ASN A 111 -2.09 4.94 -15.36
CA ASN A 111 -1.05 4.99 -14.34
C ASN A 111 -1.37 4.13 -13.12
N LEU A 112 -2.67 4.03 -12.74
CA LEU A 112 -3.13 3.29 -11.56
C LEU A 112 -4.28 2.36 -11.94
N PHE A 113 -4.38 1.22 -11.27
CA PHE A 113 -5.44 0.24 -11.49
C PHE A 113 -6.55 0.43 -10.46
N VAL A 114 -7.51 1.29 -10.80
CA VAL A 114 -8.70 1.54 -9.98
C VAL A 114 -9.92 1.04 -10.72
N GLY A 115 -10.65 0.10 -10.13
CA GLY A 115 -11.87 -0.45 -10.71
C GLY A 115 -12.96 0.60 -10.85
N GLY A 116 -13.64 0.63 -11.99
CA GLY A 116 -14.71 1.58 -12.25
C GLY A 116 -14.78 1.99 -13.73
N GLU A 117 -15.55 3.06 -13.97
CA GLU A 117 -15.72 3.65 -15.29
C GLU A 117 -15.32 5.12 -15.27
N ALA A 118 -14.69 5.58 -16.35
CA ALA A 118 -14.29 6.97 -16.54
C ALA A 118 -14.48 7.37 -18.01
N GLU A 119 -14.69 8.65 -18.23
CA GLU A 119 -14.57 9.25 -19.55
C GLU A 119 -13.16 9.83 -19.70
N VAL A 120 -12.45 9.41 -20.71
CA VAL A 120 -11.10 9.86 -21.08
C VAL A 120 -11.12 10.37 -22.52
N SER A 121 -10.03 10.91 -23.01
CA SER A 121 -9.97 11.44 -24.38
C SER A 121 -8.74 10.94 -25.14
N PHE A 122 -8.90 10.75 -26.44
CA PHE A 122 -7.83 10.62 -27.43
C PHE A 122 -7.95 11.81 -28.38
N GLY A 123 -7.10 12.81 -28.20
CA GLY A 123 -7.31 14.12 -28.84
C GLY A 123 -8.68 14.70 -28.43
N GLU A 124 -9.54 14.93 -29.42
CA GLU A 124 -10.90 15.44 -29.22
C GLU A 124 -11.97 14.32 -29.12
N ILE A 125 -11.58 13.05 -29.21
CA ILE A 125 -12.52 11.94 -29.22
C ILE A 125 -12.74 11.48 -27.77
N PRO A 126 -13.97 11.58 -27.22
CA PRO A 126 -14.30 11.01 -25.93
C PRO A 126 -14.34 9.49 -26.03
N VAL A 127 -13.75 8.83 -25.01
CA VAL A 127 -13.64 7.38 -24.91
C VAL A 127 -14.07 6.96 -23.50
N LYS A 128 -14.98 6.00 -23.43
CA LYS A 128 -15.36 5.38 -22.18
C LYS A 128 -14.33 4.32 -21.80
N ALA A 129 -13.65 4.48 -20.68
CA ALA A 129 -12.74 3.51 -20.07
C ALA A 129 -13.45 2.77 -18.95
N LYS A 130 -13.44 1.44 -19.00
CA LYS A 130 -13.93 0.56 -17.93
C LYS A 130 -12.80 -0.33 -17.47
N VAL A 131 -12.52 -0.29 -16.15
CA VAL A 131 -11.53 -1.16 -15.49
C VAL A 131 -12.25 -2.13 -14.57
N GLU A 132 -12.01 -3.42 -14.77
CA GLU A 132 -12.49 -4.51 -13.92
C GLU A 132 -11.27 -5.17 -13.27
N THR A 133 -11.17 -5.06 -11.93
CA THR A 133 -10.02 -5.54 -11.17
C THR A 133 -10.36 -5.74 -9.70
N ARG A 134 -9.60 -6.61 -9.02
CA ARG A 134 -9.52 -6.70 -7.57
C ARG A 134 -8.17 -6.22 -7.04
N PHE A 135 -7.43 -5.48 -7.85
CA PHE A 135 -6.19 -4.86 -7.41
C PHE A 135 -6.45 -3.95 -6.18
N PRO A 136 -5.60 -3.92 -5.17
CA PRO A 136 -4.24 -4.48 -5.08
C PRO A 136 -4.13 -5.91 -4.53
N PHE A 137 -5.22 -6.63 -4.36
CA PHE A 137 -5.18 -8.01 -3.84
C PHE A 137 -4.91 -9.06 -4.92
N GLU A 138 -5.28 -8.79 -6.16
CA GLU A 138 -5.00 -9.63 -7.33
C GLU A 138 -4.34 -8.80 -8.44
N GLY A 139 -3.30 -9.33 -9.06
CA GLY A 139 -2.63 -8.68 -10.19
C GLY A 139 -3.35 -8.92 -11.52
N LYS A 140 -4.69 -8.88 -11.52
CA LYS A 140 -5.52 -9.05 -12.72
C LYS A 140 -6.29 -7.78 -13.02
N VAL A 141 -6.09 -7.25 -14.23
CA VAL A 141 -6.71 -6.02 -14.70
C VAL A 141 -7.27 -6.24 -16.09
N LYS A 142 -8.56 -5.96 -16.24
CA LYS A 142 -9.22 -5.90 -17.54
C LYS A 142 -9.60 -4.45 -17.82
N LEU A 143 -9.04 -3.87 -18.87
CA LEU A 143 -9.36 -2.53 -19.36
C LEU A 143 -10.12 -2.66 -20.68
N THR A 144 -11.31 -2.08 -20.74
CA THR A 144 -12.11 -1.97 -21.97
C THR A 144 -12.25 -0.49 -22.32
N LEU A 145 -11.86 -0.12 -23.53
CA LEU A 145 -12.07 1.21 -24.09
C LEU A 145 -13.13 1.15 -25.19
N THR A 146 -14.06 2.12 -25.18
CA THR A 146 -15.14 2.21 -26.17
C THR A 146 -15.34 3.66 -26.58
N ALA A 147 -15.41 3.92 -27.86
CA ALA A 147 -15.63 5.24 -28.47
C ALA A 147 -16.76 5.17 -29.51
N ASP A 148 -17.43 6.32 -29.73
CA ASP A 148 -18.45 6.46 -30.77
C ASP A 148 -17.87 6.74 -32.14
N LYS A 149 -16.59 7.11 -32.22
CA LYS A 149 -15.82 7.38 -33.46
C LYS A 149 -14.55 6.56 -33.47
N GLU A 150 -14.01 6.32 -34.67
CA GLU A 150 -12.73 5.66 -34.80
C GLU A 150 -11.61 6.47 -34.11
N VAL A 151 -10.87 5.80 -33.25
CA VAL A 151 -9.68 6.30 -32.59
C VAL A 151 -8.46 5.77 -33.35
N ASN A 152 -7.44 6.60 -33.45
CA ASN A 152 -6.10 6.18 -33.86
C ASN A 152 -5.10 6.78 -32.90
N GLY A 153 -4.63 5.98 -31.93
CA GLY A 153 -3.79 6.43 -30.84
C GLY A 153 -3.04 5.31 -30.15
N THR A 154 -2.39 5.65 -29.04
CA THR A 154 -1.62 4.70 -28.25
C THR A 154 -2.09 4.69 -26.79
N ILE A 155 -2.28 3.50 -26.25
CA ILE A 155 -2.48 3.30 -24.81
C ILE A 155 -1.12 2.99 -24.21
N ARG A 156 -0.70 3.78 -23.22
CA ARG A 156 0.48 3.54 -22.38
C ARG A 156 0.02 2.93 -21.06
N LEU A 157 0.03 1.61 -20.99
CA LEU A 157 -0.39 0.88 -19.81
C LEU A 157 0.81 0.65 -18.90
N ARG A 158 0.72 1.14 -17.66
CA ARG A 158 1.76 0.92 -16.67
C ARG A 158 1.93 -0.56 -16.36
N ILE A 159 3.18 -1.01 -16.28
CA ILE A 159 3.58 -2.31 -15.74
C ILE A 159 4.40 -2.04 -14.48
N PRO A 160 3.87 -2.35 -13.27
CA PRO A 160 4.56 -2.07 -12.02
C PRO A 160 5.93 -2.75 -11.93
N SER A 161 6.89 -2.14 -11.22
CA SER A 161 8.23 -2.72 -11.06
C SER A 161 8.23 -4.00 -10.20
N TYR A 162 7.23 -4.16 -9.35
CA TYR A 162 7.01 -5.33 -8.49
C TYR A 162 6.21 -6.45 -9.18
N ALA A 163 5.82 -6.27 -10.45
CA ALA A 163 5.07 -7.29 -11.20
C ALA A 163 5.99 -8.43 -11.61
N ASP A 164 5.60 -9.65 -11.30
CA ASP A 164 6.27 -10.89 -11.69
C ASP A 164 5.35 -11.72 -12.61
N GLU A 165 5.90 -12.64 -13.39
CA GLU A 165 5.14 -13.52 -14.29
C GLU A 165 4.10 -12.77 -15.17
N ILE A 166 4.53 -11.69 -15.83
CA ILE A 166 3.66 -10.76 -16.53
C ILE A 166 3.07 -11.39 -17.81
N SER A 167 1.75 -11.31 -17.94
CA SER A 167 1.02 -11.64 -19.16
C SER A 167 0.17 -10.44 -19.60
N LEU A 168 0.37 -9.96 -20.81
CA LEU A 168 -0.38 -8.84 -21.37
C LEU A 168 -0.91 -9.22 -22.76
N SER A 169 -2.20 -8.96 -22.99
CA SER A 169 -2.81 -9.12 -24.31
C SER A 169 -3.76 -7.97 -24.64
N CYS A 170 -3.88 -7.69 -25.94
CA CYS A 170 -4.83 -6.74 -26.51
C CYS A 170 -5.63 -7.44 -27.60
N ASP A 171 -6.95 -7.46 -27.47
CA ASP A 171 -7.89 -8.13 -28.38
C ASP A 171 -7.46 -9.58 -28.70
N GLY A 172 -6.99 -10.30 -27.66
CA GLY A 172 -6.52 -11.68 -27.74
C GLY A 172 -5.11 -11.87 -28.31
N LYS A 173 -4.42 -10.80 -28.69
CA LYS A 173 -3.03 -10.86 -29.18
C LYS A 173 -2.06 -10.51 -28.06
N ALA A 174 -1.01 -11.30 -27.90
CA ALA A 174 0.02 -11.03 -26.91
C ALA A 174 0.76 -9.72 -27.21
N VAL A 175 1.03 -8.96 -26.13
CA VAL A 175 1.78 -7.71 -26.16
C VAL A 175 3.00 -7.85 -25.26
N THR A 176 4.15 -7.36 -25.71
CA THR A 176 5.37 -7.36 -24.87
C THR A 176 5.21 -6.35 -23.75
N ALA A 177 5.53 -6.79 -22.53
CA ALA A 177 5.49 -5.99 -21.32
C ALA A 177 6.75 -6.25 -20.47
N GLU A 178 7.27 -5.20 -19.87
CA GLU A 178 8.44 -5.24 -19.01
C GLU A 178 8.13 -4.54 -17.66
N ALA A 179 8.50 -5.17 -16.55
CA ALA A 179 8.30 -4.59 -15.23
C ALA A 179 9.00 -3.22 -15.09
N GLY A 180 8.39 -2.28 -14.39
CA GLY A 180 8.91 -0.92 -14.21
C GLY A 180 8.83 -0.04 -15.45
N SER A 181 7.91 -0.32 -16.37
CA SER A 181 7.78 0.39 -17.65
C SER A 181 6.33 0.73 -18.00
N TYR A 182 6.14 1.32 -19.18
CA TYR A 182 4.84 1.47 -19.84
C TYR A 182 4.79 0.67 -21.12
N ALA A 183 3.91 -0.33 -21.18
CA ALA A 183 3.62 -1.03 -22.42
C ALA A 183 2.87 -0.10 -23.39
N LYS A 184 3.29 -0.07 -24.64
CA LYS A 184 2.67 0.73 -25.71
C LYS A 184 1.75 -0.17 -26.52
N ILE A 185 0.46 0.14 -26.52
CA ILE A 185 -0.58 -0.66 -27.15
C ILE A 185 -1.30 0.22 -28.16
N PRO A 186 -1.29 -0.09 -29.47
CA PRO A 186 -2.09 0.65 -30.45
C PRO A 186 -3.58 0.52 -30.13
N PHE A 187 -4.31 1.61 -30.27
CA PHE A 187 -5.77 1.61 -30.28
C PHE A 187 -6.26 2.15 -31.60
N GLU A 188 -6.71 1.25 -32.46
CA GLU A 188 -7.27 1.54 -33.80
C GLU A 188 -8.71 1.03 -33.83
N GLY A 189 -9.67 1.91 -34.14
CA GLY A 189 -11.09 1.56 -34.18
C GLY A 189 -11.92 2.17 -33.01
N THR A 190 -13.07 1.56 -32.75
CA THR A 190 -14.04 2.08 -31.75
C THR A 190 -14.05 1.32 -30.45
N LYS A 191 -13.37 0.16 -30.36
CA LYS A 191 -13.34 -0.66 -29.15
C LYS A 191 -12.05 -1.47 -29.08
N THR A 192 -11.48 -1.58 -27.89
CA THR A 192 -10.37 -2.50 -27.58
C THR A 192 -10.51 -3.06 -26.17
N GLU A 193 -10.01 -4.27 -25.97
CA GLU A 193 -9.96 -4.96 -24.69
C GLU A 193 -8.53 -5.37 -24.36
N ILE A 194 -8.05 -4.95 -23.20
CA ILE A 194 -6.71 -5.25 -22.71
C ILE A 194 -6.83 -6.08 -21.46
N LEU A 195 -6.12 -7.21 -21.42
CA LEU A 195 -6.00 -8.08 -20.28
C LEU A 195 -4.55 -8.07 -19.79
N LEU A 196 -4.34 -7.61 -18.56
CA LEU A 196 -3.06 -7.67 -17.86
C LEU A 196 -3.19 -8.61 -16.68
N SER A 197 -2.23 -9.52 -16.53
CA SER A 197 -2.10 -10.40 -15.36
C SER A 197 -0.64 -10.45 -14.95
N PHE A 198 -0.39 -10.40 -13.62
CA PHE A 198 0.95 -10.53 -13.04
C PHE A 198 0.84 -11.06 -11.61
N GLU A 199 1.91 -11.68 -11.13
CA GLU A 199 2.03 -12.12 -9.76
C GLU A 199 2.65 -11.02 -8.88
N MET A 200 2.29 -11.04 -7.60
CA MET A 200 2.80 -10.12 -6.56
C MET A 200 3.20 -10.94 -5.34
N PRO A 201 4.34 -11.62 -5.36
CA PRO A 201 4.82 -12.32 -4.17
C PRO A 201 5.15 -11.33 -3.05
N PRO A 202 4.88 -11.68 -1.79
CA PRO A 202 5.34 -10.87 -0.66
C PRO A 202 6.87 -10.94 -0.56
N HIS A 203 7.49 -9.84 -0.15
CA HIS A 203 8.94 -9.78 0.03
C HIS A 203 9.34 -8.95 1.24
N PHE A 204 10.50 -9.26 1.78
CA PHE A 204 11.12 -8.53 2.87
C PHE A 204 11.84 -7.29 2.35
N VAL A 205 11.63 -6.16 3.04
CA VAL A 205 12.26 -4.88 2.72
C VAL A 205 13.20 -4.49 3.87
N TYR A 206 14.46 -4.28 3.55
CA TYR A 206 15.48 -3.86 4.51
C TYR A 206 15.79 -2.38 4.37
N ALA A 207 16.03 -1.71 5.48
CA ALA A 207 16.39 -0.30 5.48
C ALA A 207 17.88 -0.10 5.12
N ASN A 208 18.17 1.02 4.46
CA ASN A 208 19.57 1.45 4.29
C ASN A 208 20.24 1.59 5.68
N PRO A 209 21.48 1.10 5.86
CA PRO A 209 22.19 1.17 7.15
C PRO A 209 22.31 2.58 7.75
N LYS A 210 22.16 3.63 6.95
CA LYS A 210 22.11 5.02 7.42
C LYS A 210 20.80 5.38 8.15
N VAL A 211 19.75 4.56 8.01
CA VAL A 211 18.45 4.76 8.68
C VAL A 211 18.50 4.10 10.05
N ARG A 212 19.01 4.81 11.03
CA ARG A 212 19.27 4.29 12.38
C ARG A 212 18.06 3.69 13.08
N ALA A 213 16.87 4.26 12.88
CA ALA A 213 15.65 3.81 13.53
C ALA A 213 15.22 2.40 13.10
N ASP A 214 15.62 1.98 11.91
CA ASP A 214 15.20 0.73 11.29
C ASP A 214 16.35 -0.29 11.19
N ALA A 215 17.48 0.00 11.83
CA ALA A 215 18.63 -0.92 11.90
C ALA A 215 18.23 -2.21 12.62
N GLY A 216 18.51 -3.38 12.04
CA GLY A 216 18.10 -4.68 12.58
C GLY A 216 16.61 -4.98 12.48
N LYS A 217 15.89 -4.23 11.62
CA LYS A 217 14.46 -4.42 11.35
C LYS A 217 14.22 -4.71 9.88
N VAL A 218 13.10 -5.38 9.62
CA VAL A 218 12.56 -5.70 8.31
C VAL A 218 11.10 -5.26 8.23
N ALA A 219 10.66 -4.80 7.07
CA ALA A 219 9.26 -4.61 6.75
C ALA A 219 8.82 -5.62 5.69
N VAL A 220 7.52 -5.83 5.53
CA VAL A 220 6.95 -6.72 4.51
C VAL A 220 6.11 -5.90 3.55
N LYS A 221 6.31 -6.17 2.26
CA LYS A 221 5.58 -5.54 1.16
C LYS A 221 5.03 -6.60 0.21
N ARG A 222 3.84 -6.37 -0.34
CA ARG A 222 3.26 -7.18 -1.41
C ARG A 222 2.59 -6.26 -2.41
N GLY A 223 3.07 -6.25 -3.64
CA GLY A 223 2.67 -5.24 -4.61
C GLY A 223 2.85 -3.83 -4.06
N PRO A 224 1.85 -2.94 -4.15
CA PRO A 224 1.92 -1.59 -3.60
C PRO A 224 1.71 -1.53 -2.08
N LEU A 225 1.19 -2.59 -1.46
CA LEU A 225 0.80 -2.60 -0.05
C LEU A 225 1.98 -2.90 0.88
N VAL A 226 2.09 -2.11 1.93
CA VAL A 226 2.93 -2.36 3.09
C VAL A 226 2.09 -3.07 4.15
N TYR A 227 2.67 -4.01 4.87
CA TYR A 227 1.99 -4.80 5.90
C TYR A 227 2.51 -4.43 7.30
N CYS A 228 1.66 -4.60 8.30
CA CYS A 228 2.01 -4.35 9.70
C CYS A 228 1.45 -5.43 10.62
N MET A 229 2.10 -5.63 11.75
CA MET A 229 1.55 -6.39 12.87
C MET A 229 0.60 -5.51 13.67
N GLU A 230 -0.50 -6.09 14.16
CA GLU A 230 -1.34 -5.52 15.21
C GLU A 230 -1.37 -6.45 16.43
N GLN A 231 -1.48 -5.85 17.62
CA GLN A 231 -1.60 -6.59 18.88
C GLN A 231 -2.79 -7.58 18.87
N THR A 232 -3.86 -7.23 18.18
CA THR A 232 -5.07 -8.06 18.06
C THR A 232 -4.78 -9.46 17.53
N ASP A 233 -3.82 -9.59 16.60
CA ASP A 233 -3.46 -10.87 15.97
C ASP A 233 -2.24 -11.51 16.61
N ASN A 234 -1.35 -10.71 17.19
CA ASN A 234 -0.02 -11.15 17.59
C ASN A 234 0.21 -11.07 19.11
N GLY A 235 -0.79 -10.67 19.91
CA GLY A 235 -0.65 -10.47 21.35
C GLY A 235 0.14 -9.21 21.72
N GLU A 236 0.29 -8.97 23.00
CA GLU A 236 0.97 -7.79 23.56
C GLU A 236 2.49 -7.82 23.35
N ASN A 237 3.10 -6.66 23.50
CA ASN A 237 4.55 -6.46 23.38
C ASN A 237 5.09 -6.90 22.00
N LEU A 238 4.61 -6.30 20.93
CA LEU A 238 5.06 -6.58 19.57
C LEU A 238 6.59 -6.41 19.40
N SER A 239 7.19 -5.55 20.22
CA SER A 239 8.66 -5.36 20.26
C SER A 239 9.44 -6.61 20.70
N ASN A 240 8.78 -7.63 21.28
CA ASN A 240 9.37 -8.89 21.69
C ASN A 240 9.30 -9.98 20.60
N LEU A 241 8.79 -9.63 19.44
CA LEU A 241 8.67 -10.52 18.28
C LEU A 241 9.86 -10.35 17.32
N PHE A 242 10.28 -11.47 16.74
CA PHE A 242 11.34 -11.55 15.74
C PHE A 242 10.82 -12.35 14.55
N VAL A 243 10.96 -11.80 13.36
CA VAL A 243 10.62 -12.46 12.11
C VAL A 243 11.75 -13.42 11.72
N ASP A 244 11.40 -14.62 11.29
CA ASP A 244 12.34 -15.51 10.61
C ASP A 244 12.29 -15.23 9.10
N THR A 245 13.29 -14.54 8.60
CA THR A 245 13.38 -14.17 7.18
C THR A 245 13.91 -15.29 6.29
N THR A 246 14.22 -16.45 6.85
CA THR A 246 14.64 -17.64 6.08
C THR A 246 13.44 -18.48 5.60
N VAL A 247 12.24 -18.20 6.14
CA VAL A 247 10.99 -18.86 5.77
C VAL A 247 10.16 -17.91 4.89
N GLU A 248 9.70 -18.43 3.76
CA GLU A 248 8.88 -17.66 2.83
C GLU A 248 7.53 -17.24 3.44
N PRO A 249 7.10 -15.98 3.26
CA PRO A 249 5.81 -15.51 3.70
C PRO A 249 4.66 -16.20 2.98
N VAL A 250 3.58 -16.52 3.71
CA VAL A 250 2.37 -17.15 3.14
C VAL A 250 1.23 -16.13 3.07
N VAL A 251 0.67 -15.94 1.88
CA VAL A 251 -0.50 -15.07 1.66
C VAL A 251 -1.78 -15.88 1.76
N THR A 252 -2.76 -15.36 2.50
CA THR A 252 -4.11 -15.97 2.61
C THR A 252 -5.16 -14.87 2.52
N TYR A 253 -6.15 -15.04 1.64
CA TYR A 253 -7.30 -14.13 1.59
C TYR A 253 -8.32 -14.47 2.67
N GLU A 254 -8.68 -13.49 3.50
CA GLU A 254 -9.68 -13.63 4.56
C GLU A 254 -10.90 -12.76 4.28
N SER A 255 -11.97 -13.36 3.77
CA SER A 255 -13.20 -12.66 3.35
C SER A 255 -13.95 -11.98 4.49
N GLY A 256 -13.84 -12.51 5.71
CA GLY A 256 -14.50 -11.98 6.91
C GLY A 256 -13.70 -10.90 7.65
N LEU A 257 -12.46 -10.66 7.27
CA LEU A 257 -11.58 -9.71 7.94
C LEU A 257 -11.58 -8.36 7.21
N LEU A 258 -11.92 -7.27 7.91
CA LEU A 258 -11.81 -5.88 7.42
C LEU A 258 -12.52 -5.63 6.06
N GLY A 259 -13.59 -6.36 5.78
CA GLY A 259 -14.32 -6.29 4.51
C GLY A 259 -13.76 -7.18 3.39
N GLY A 260 -12.81 -8.04 3.71
CA GLY A 260 -12.08 -8.93 2.80
C GLY A 260 -10.71 -8.36 2.46
N THR A 261 -9.66 -9.07 2.90
CA THR A 261 -8.27 -8.65 2.67
C THR A 261 -7.33 -9.85 2.63
N ASP A 262 -6.17 -9.66 2.00
CA ASP A 262 -5.06 -10.58 2.16
C ASP A 262 -4.37 -10.34 3.50
N VAL A 263 -4.05 -11.42 4.19
CA VAL A 263 -3.14 -11.43 5.34
C VAL A 263 -1.86 -12.15 4.96
N ILE A 264 -0.76 -11.75 5.58
CA ILE A 264 0.53 -12.43 5.41
C ILE A 264 0.88 -13.11 6.73
N ARG A 265 1.14 -14.42 6.64
CA ARG A 265 1.61 -15.21 7.77
C ARG A 265 3.10 -15.44 7.65
N LEU A 266 3.81 -15.24 8.76
CA LEU A 266 5.26 -15.41 8.87
C LEU A 266 5.57 -16.35 10.03
N SER A 267 6.64 -17.08 9.88
CA SER A 267 7.28 -17.76 11.02
C SER A 267 8.14 -16.76 11.79
N GLY A 268 8.21 -16.95 13.10
CA GLY A 268 9.02 -16.07 13.95
C GLY A 268 9.21 -16.61 15.35
N LYS A 269 9.78 -15.78 16.20
CA LYS A 269 10.01 -16.11 17.62
C LYS A 269 9.57 -14.98 18.51
N ARG A 270 9.11 -15.34 19.70
CA ARG A 270 8.75 -14.41 20.78
C ARG A 270 9.69 -14.61 21.98
N MET A 271 10.11 -13.51 22.61
CA MET A 271 10.77 -13.58 23.90
C MET A 271 9.84 -14.19 24.93
N ASP A 272 10.30 -15.23 25.67
CA ASP A 272 9.56 -15.88 26.73
C ASP A 272 9.56 -15.03 28.00
N ALA A 273 8.59 -14.12 28.12
CA ALA A 273 8.49 -13.25 29.28
C ALA A 273 8.26 -14.01 30.59
N GLU A 274 7.68 -15.22 30.56
CA GLU A 274 7.47 -16.05 31.75
C GLU A 274 8.79 -16.60 32.33
N ALA A 275 9.84 -16.67 31.49
CA ALA A 275 11.17 -17.06 31.94
C ALA A 275 11.94 -15.94 32.67
N TRP A 276 11.35 -14.73 32.75
CA TRP A 276 11.93 -13.57 33.41
C TRP A 276 11.40 -13.42 34.85
N ASN A 277 12.26 -13.07 35.80
CA ASN A 277 11.81 -12.72 37.14
C ASN A 277 11.24 -11.32 37.13
N SER A 278 9.94 -11.17 37.46
CA SER A 278 9.21 -9.90 37.44
C SER A 278 9.79 -8.84 38.40
N ASP A 279 10.51 -9.26 39.45
CA ASP A 279 11.09 -8.37 40.46
C ASP A 279 12.42 -7.74 40.01
N VAL A 280 12.92 -8.14 38.85
CA VAL A 280 14.22 -7.71 38.31
C VAL A 280 14.06 -7.11 36.93
N LEU A 281 14.48 -5.86 36.75
CA LEU A 281 14.41 -5.16 35.47
C LEU A 281 15.58 -5.51 34.52
N TYR A 282 16.74 -5.85 35.04
CA TYR A 282 17.95 -6.14 34.28
C TYR A 282 18.66 -7.36 34.82
N ALA A 283 19.12 -8.26 33.96
CA ALA A 283 19.88 -9.44 34.30
C ALA A 283 20.91 -9.78 33.23
N GLU A 284 21.97 -10.49 33.60
CA GLU A 284 22.99 -10.97 32.65
C GLU A 284 22.51 -12.15 31.80
N LYS A 285 21.37 -12.75 32.14
CA LYS A 285 20.79 -13.90 31.46
C LYS A 285 19.93 -13.45 30.25
N ARG A 286 20.10 -14.08 29.10
CA ARG A 286 19.21 -13.89 27.93
C ARG A 286 17.86 -14.54 28.19
N VAL A 287 16.80 -13.86 27.76
CA VAL A 287 15.45 -14.45 27.67
C VAL A 287 15.42 -15.50 26.56
N PRO A 288 14.92 -16.71 26.81
CA PRO A 288 14.68 -17.70 25.77
C PRO A 288 13.69 -17.18 24.72
N LEU A 289 13.80 -17.72 23.51
CA LEU A 289 12.84 -17.47 22.44
C LEU A 289 11.96 -18.71 22.27
N LYS A 290 10.66 -18.50 22.10
CA LYS A 290 9.67 -19.52 21.73
C LYS A 290 9.23 -19.31 20.30
N GLU A 291 9.04 -20.37 19.52
CA GLU A 291 8.46 -20.32 18.17
C GLU A 291 7.05 -19.72 18.23
N THR A 292 6.71 -18.92 17.24
CA THR A 292 5.38 -18.32 17.10
C THR A 292 5.08 -18.01 15.66
N ASP A 293 3.81 -18.10 15.29
CA ASP A 293 3.33 -17.58 14.02
C ASP A 293 2.98 -16.11 14.18
N LEU A 294 3.27 -15.33 13.14
CA LEU A 294 2.98 -13.91 13.06
C LEU A 294 1.97 -13.66 11.95
N THR A 295 1.02 -12.76 12.22
CA THR A 295 -0.01 -12.37 11.26
C THR A 295 0.09 -10.88 10.97
N LEU A 296 0.22 -10.55 9.70
CA LEU A 296 0.30 -9.18 9.22
C LEU A 296 -0.93 -8.84 8.39
N VAL A 297 -1.42 -7.62 8.57
CA VAL A 297 -2.50 -7.03 7.77
C VAL A 297 -1.98 -5.85 6.96
N PRO A 298 -2.63 -5.44 5.85
CA PRO A 298 -2.23 -4.24 5.14
C PRO A 298 -2.27 -3.01 6.04
N TYR A 299 -1.23 -2.19 6.00
CA TYR A 299 -1.09 -0.98 6.81
C TYR A 299 -2.26 0.01 6.63
N CYS A 300 -2.87 0.05 5.44
CA CYS A 300 -4.04 0.88 5.21
C CYS A 300 -5.24 0.54 6.11
N TYR A 301 -5.27 -0.66 6.66
CA TYR A 301 -6.36 -1.14 7.52
C TYR A 301 -6.07 -1.08 9.02
N TRP A 302 -4.84 -0.76 9.44
CA TRP A 302 -4.51 -0.76 10.87
C TRP A 302 -5.43 0.15 11.69
N GLY A 303 -5.67 -0.22 12.95
CA GLY A 303 -6.48 0.56 13.88
C GLY A 303 -7.98 0.62 13.56
N ASN A 304 -8.50 -0.29 12.71
CA ASN A 304 -9.95 -0.43 12.46
C ASN A 304 -10.60 -1.50 13.35
N ARG A 305 -9.82 -2.17 14.18
CA ARG A 305 -10.29 -3.23 15.10
C ARG A 305 -10.13 -2.78 16.56
N LYS A 306 -9.59 -3.61 17.41
CA LYS A 306 -9.31 -3.27 18.81
C LYS A 306 -8.11 -2.33 18.90
N THR A 307 -8.18 -1.39 19.84
CA THR A 307 -7.01 -0.56 20.20
C THR A 307 -5.88 -1.45 20.72
N GLY A 308 -4.67 -1.19 20.27
CA GLY A 308 -3.50 -1.96 20.65
C GLY A 308 -2.24 -1.44 20.00
N GLU A 309 -1.15 -2.17 20.18
CA GLU A 309 0.10 -1.91 19.51
C GLU A 309 -0.01 -2.17 17.99
N MET A 310 0.77 -1.43 17.22
CA MET A 310 0.98 -1.66 15.78
C MET A 310 2.45 -1.45 15.44
N GLN A 311 3.00 -2.29 14.58
CA GLN A 311 4.38 -2.20 14.14
C GLN A 311 4.55 -2.60 12.68
N THR A 312 5.19 -1.72 11.89
CA THR A 312 5.51 -1.97 10.47
C THR A 312 6.95 -2.50 10.30
N TRP A 313 7.91 -1.93 11.04
CA TRP A 313 9.30 -2.37 11.03
C TRP A 313 9.56 -3.31 12.19
N MET A 314 9.76 -4.58 11.89
CA MET A 314 9.86 -5.68 12.83
C MET A 314 11.31 -6.13 13.00
N LYS A 315 11.70 -6.52 14.20
CA LYS A 315 12.99 -7.19 14.40
C LYS A 315 13.03 -8.51 13.64
N PHE A 316 14.18 -8.93 13.17
CA PHE A 316 14.35 -10.23 12.53
C PHE A 316 15.51 -11.02 13.15
N LEU A 317 15.46 -12.33 13.01
CA LEU A 317 16.53 -13.23 13.42
C LEU A 317 17.72 -13.06 12.48
N GLN A 318 18.92 -12.95 13.07
CA GLN A 318 20.18 -12.87 12.33
C GLN A 318 20.95 -14.18 12.49
#